data_982f41bf6355595a59569f23ade61f15
#
_entry.id   982f41bf6355595a59569f23ade61f15
#
_cell.length_a   1.000
_cell.length_b   1.000
_cell.length_c   1.000
_cell.angle_alpha   90.00
_cell.angle_beta   90.00
_cell.angle_gamma   90.00
#
_symmetry.space_group_name_H-M   'P 1'
#
loop_
_entity.id
_entity.type
_entity.pdbx_description
1 polymer ?
#
loop_
_entity_poly.entity_id
_entity_poly.type
_entity_poly.pdbx_seq_one_letter_code
_entity_poly.pdbx_strand_id
1 'polypeptide(L)'
;APMDWNPYTLGTVPKPRSLSTLEGLGDRLRFVAFAEKQAARAFSEAALRFTDAPEGLADAWRWVSQEEAKHESWLLERLRELGLSVSSVPVALDLYLSFECCHSAREFSLYMSSAEERGRVAGERFGQTLKARDPRTAEIFAQIAREESEHVALVSRFFH
;
A
#
# COMPACT_ATOMS: atom_id res chain seq x y z
N ALA A 1 20.75 -7.79 8.73
CA ALA A 1 21.04 -6.73 7.78
C ALA A 1 19.93 -5.68 7.80
N PRO A 2 20.24 -4.39 7.63
CA PRO A 2 19.21 -3.39 7.55
C PRO A 2 18.30 -3.66 6.35
N MET A 3 17.00 -3.40 6.53
CA MET A 3 16.04 -3.56 5.45
C MET A 3 16.29 -2.55 4.35
N ASP A 4 16.14 -2.99 3.11
CA ASP A 4 16.28 -2.15 1.94
C ASP A 4 14.92 -1.54 1.57
N TRP A 5 14.81 -0.23 1.71
CA TRP A 5 13.62 0.53 1.34
C TRP A 5 13.84 1.38 0.08
N ASN A 6 14.94 1.13 -0.65
CA ASN A 6 15.16 1.82 -1.92
C ASN A 6 13.99 1.56 -2.88
N PRO A 7 13.62 2.51 -3.73
CA PRO A 7 14.30 3.80 -3.98
C PRO A 7 13.79 4.97 -3.13
N TYR A 8 13.07 4.70 -2.05
CA TYR A 8 12.49 5.74 -1.20
C TYR A 8 13.53 6.37 -0.28
N THR A 9 13.26 7.62 0.13
CA THR A 9 14.02 8.31 1.16
C THR A 9 13.20 8.31 2.45
N LEU A 10 13.76 7.79 3.54
CA LEU A 10 13.06 7.77 4.81
C LEU A 10 13.28 9.07 5.58
N GLY A 11 12.25 9.58 6.22
CA GLY A 11 12.35 10.80 7.02
C GLY A 11 10.98 11.29 7.47
N THR A 12 10.93 12.54 7.91
CA THR A 12 9.69 13.19 8.29
C THR A 12 8.88 13.54 7.04
N VAL A 13 7.64 13.04 6.98
CA VAL A 13 6.75 13.27 5.83
C VAL A 13 6.22 14.69 5.89
N PRO A 14 6.47 15.54 4.88
CA PRO A 14 5.89 16.86 4.85
C PRO A 14 4.40 16.81 4.52
N LYS A 15 3.69 17.89 4.82
CA LYS A 15 2.28 18.01 4.43
C LYS A 15 2.17 17.91 2.91
N PRO A 16 1.26 17.06 2.38
CA PRO A 16 1.10 16.93 0.94
C PRO A 16 0.70 18.27 0.28
N ARG A 17 1.29 18.53 -0.87
CA ARG A 17 0.96 19.71 -1.66
C ARG A 17 -0.39 19.54 -2.35
N SER A 18 -0.91 20.61 -2.94
CA SER A 18 -2.23 20.58 -3.56
C SER A 18 -2.30 19.58 -4.71
N LEU A 19 -3.40 18.82 -4.79
CA LEU A 19 -3.68 17.94 -5.93
C LEU A 19 -3.86 18.69 -7.25
N SER A 20 -4.02 20.00 -7.21
CA SER A 20 -4.05 20.82 -8.42
C SER A 20 -2.68 20.99 -9.06
N THR A 21 -1.61 20.61 -8.37
CA THR A 21 -0.24 20.69 -8.86
C THR A 21 0.30 19.32 -9.22
N LEU A 22 1.26 19.27 -10.14
CA LEU A 22 1.95 18.02 -10.50
C LEU A 22 2.70 17.45 -9.30
N GLU A 23 3.37 18.30 -8.52
CA GLU A 23 4.11 17.90 -7.34
C GLU A 23 3.17 17.30 -6.27
N GLY A 24 1.98 17.88 -6.09
CA GLY A 24 0.98 17.36 -5.15
C GLY A 24 0.44 15.99 -5.56
N LEU A 25 0.27 15.78 -6.86
CA LEU A 25 -0.07 14.46 -7.39
C LEU A 25 1.05 13.47 -7.09
N GLY A 26 2.30 13.86 -7.32
CA GLY A 26 3.46 13.03 -7.01
C GLY A 26 3.56 12.68 -5.53
N ASP A 27 3.21 13.61 -4.65
CA ASP A 27 3.20 13.34 -3.20
C ASP A 27 2.26 12.17 -2.84
N ARG A 28 1.05 12.13 -3.46
CA ARG A 28 0.10 11.04 -3.21
C ARG A 28 0.57 9.73 -3.84
N LEU A 29 1.06 9.77 -5.06
CA LEU A 29 1.58 8.56 -5.72
C LEU A 29 2.71 7.94 -4.91
N ARG A 30 3.64 8.75 -4.43
CA ARG A 30 4.78 8.31 -3.63
C ARG A 30 4.34 7.73 -2.30
N PHE A 31 3.42 8.40 -1.61
CA PHE A 31 2.90 7.95 -0.33
C PHE A 31 2.21 6.60 -0.46
N VAL A 32 1.34 6.45 -1.46
CA VAL A 32 0.62 5.18 -1.67
C VAL A 32 1.56 4.09 -2.14
N ALA A 33 2.50 4.40 -3.04
CA ALA A 33 3.51 3.41 -3.48
C ALA A 33 4.30 2.86 -2.30
N PHE A 34 4.71 3.73 -1.35
CA PHE A 34 5.43 3.27 -0.17
C PHE A 34 4.55 2.49 0.79
N ALA A 35 3.29 2.83 0.92
CA ALA A 35 2.34 2.03 1.70
C ALA A 35 2.21 0.62 1.11
N GLU A 36 2.13 0.50 -0.22
CA GLU A 36 2.09 -0.80 -0.90
C GLU A 36 3.35 -1.62 -0.65
N LYS A 37 4.52 -0.98 -0.71
CA LYS A 37 5.79 -1.66 -0.42
C LYS A 37 5.85 -2.17 1.02
N GLN A 38 5.43 -1.35 1.97
CA GLN A 38 5.38 -1.74 3.38
C GLN A 38 4.42 -2.92 3.58
N ALA A 39 3.24 -2.86 2.97
CA ALA A 39 2.25 -3.93 3.06
C ALA A 39 2.78 -5.23 2.44
N ALA A 40 3.39 -5.17 1.26
CA ALA A 40 3.95 -6.34 0.61
C ALA A 40 4.97 -7.05 1.52
N ARG A 41 5.86 -6.28 2.14
CA ARG A 41 6.86 -6.82 3.05
C ARG A 41 6.22 -7.39 4.32
N ALA A 42 5.24 -6.69 4.89
CA ALA A 42 4.55 -7.15 6.10
C ALA A 42 3.82 -8.47 5.87
N PHE A 43 3.09 -8.61 4.76
CA PHE A 43 2.41 -9.87 4.43
C PHE A 43 3.38 -11.02 4.21
N SER A 44 4.48 -10.78 3.51
CA SER A 44 5.51 -11.79 3.28
C SER A 44 6.14 -12.26 4.60
N GLU A 45 6.44 -11.34 5.50
CA GLU A 45 7.01 -11.67 6.81
C GLU A 45 5.98 -12.36 7.71
N ALA A 46 4.73 -11.92 7.69
CA ALA A 46 3.65 -12.54 8.47
C ALA A 46 3.49 -14.02 8.13
N ALA A 47 3.60 -14.37 6.84
CA ALA A 47 3.50 -15.75 6.38
C ALA A 47 4.56 -16.67 7.00
N LEU A 48 5.72 -16.11 7.39
CA LEU A 48 6.78 -16.84 8.07
C LEU A 48 6.71 -16.76 9.59
N ARG A 49 6.24 -15.62 10.10
CA ARG A 49 6.30 -15.31 11.54
C ARG A 49 5.16 -15.93 12.34
N PHE A 50 3.93 -15.90 11.81
CA PHE A 50 2.75 -16.29 12.59
C PHE A 50 2.43 -17.76 12.40
N THR A 51 2.97 -18.60 13.31
CA THR A 51 2.73 -20.04 13.31
C THR A 51 1.31 -20.41 13.76
N ASP A 52 0.58 -19.47 14.35
CA ASP A 52 -0.83 -19.65 14.77
C ASP A 52 -1.83 -19.35 13.64
N ALA A 53 -1.33 -19.08 12.42
CA ALA A 53 -2.22 -18.82 11.28
C ALA A 53 -3.06 -20.03 10.92
N PRO A 54 -4.37 -19.87 10.69
CA PRO A 54 -5.21 -20.97 10.18
C PRO A 54 -4.67 -21.53 8.86
N GLU A 55 -4.97 -22.78 8.57
CA GLU A 55 -4.57 -23.42 7.33
C GLU A 55 -5.00 -22.58 6.11
N GLY A 56 -4.06 -22.36 5.20
CA GLY A 56 -4.30 -21.60 3.98
C GLY A 56 -4.05 -20.08 4.11
N LEU A 57 -3.99 -19.56 5.33
CA LEU A 57 -3.82 -18.10 5.50
C LEU A 57 -2.43 -17.63 5.07
N ALA A 58 -1.38 -18.38 5.40
CA ALA A 58 -0.02 -18.00 4.98
C ALA A 58 0.09 -17.93 3.45
N ASP A 59 -0.51 -18.86 2.73
CA ASP A 59 -0.54 -18.81 1.26
C ASP A 59 -1.32 -17.63 0.75
N ALA A 60 -2.44 -17.29 1.39
CA ALA A 60 -3.22 -16.11 1.06
C ALA A 60 -2.40 -14.84 1.26
N TRP A 61 -1.66 -14.74 2.36
CA TRP A 61 -0.78 -13.59 2.62
C TRP A 61 0.33 -13.47 1.57
N ARG A 62 0.92 -14.59 1.12
CA ARG A 62 1.94 -14.56 0.06
C ARG A 62 1.37 -14.04 -1.24
N TRP A 63 0.14 -14.44 -1.55
CA TRP A 63 -0.55 -13.93 -2.74
C TRP A 63 -0.82 -12.42 -2.62
N VAL A 64 -1.33 -11.96 -1.48
CA VAL A 64 -1.57 -10.53 -1.23
C VAL A 64 -0.27 -9.74 -1.33
N SER A 65 0.83 -10.27 -0.77
CA SER A 65 2.15 -9.65 -0.86
C SER A 65 2.55 -9.38 -2.32
N GLN A 66 2.32 -10.35 -3.21
CA GLN A 66 2.60 -10.19 -4.63
C GLN A 66 1.69 -9.14 -5.29
N GLU A 67 0.41 -9.10 -4.90
CA GLU A 67 -0.53 -8.10 -5.38
C GLU A 67 -0.13 -6.69 -4.96
N GLU A 68 0.31 -6.52 -3.71
CA GLU A 68 0.78 -5.23 -3.21
C GLU A 68 2.04 -4.77 -3.94
N ALA A 69 2.97 -5.68 -4.23
CA ALA A 69 4.17 -5.36 -5.01
C ALA A 69 3.80 -4.93 -6.44
N LYS A 70 2.80 -5.54 -7.03
CA LYS A 70 2.27 -5.16 -8.33
C LYS A 70 1.69 -3.75 -8.30
N HIS A 71 0.90 -3.43 -7.29
CA HIS A 71 0.33 -2.09 -7.11
C HIS A 71 1.44 -1.04 -6.97
N GLU A 72 2.46 -1.33 -6.20
CA GLU A 72 3.62 -0.45 -6.07
C GLU A 72 4.25 -0.17 -7.44
N SER A 73 4.46 -1.21 -8.23
CA SER A 73 5.07 -1.06 -9.55
C SER A 73 4.27 -0.15 -10.47
N TRP A 74 2.94 -0.22 -10.42
CA TRP A 74 2.08 0.66 -11.21
C TRP A 74 2.24 2.13 -10.82
N LEU A 75 2.30 2.39 -9.52
CA LEU A 75 2.43 3.74 -8.99
C LEU A 75 3.81 4.33 -9.27
N LEU A 76 4.87 3.54 -9.14
CA LEU A 76 6.23 3.96 -9.47
C LEU A 76 6.38 4.24 -10.97
N GLU A 77 5.78 3.41 -11.81
CA GLU A 77 5.78 3.64 -13.26
C GLU A 77 5.07 4.93 -13.60
N ARG A 78 3.95 5.23 -12.93
CA ARG A 78 3.23 6.48 -13.16
C ARG A 78 4.05 7.70 -12.74
N LEU A 79 4.75 7.64 -11.59
CA LEU A 79 5.68 8.68 -11.18
C LEU A 79 6.74 8.92 -12.27
N ARG A 80 7.32 7.85 -12.80
CA ARG A 80 8.30 7.93 -13.86
C ARG A 80 7.73 8.60 -15.12
N GLU A 81 6.53 8.19 -15.54
CA GLU A 81 5.85 8.78 -16.71
C GLU A 81 5.61 10.27 -16.55
N LEU A 82 5.35 10.71 -15.32
CA LEU A 82 5.13 12.13 -15.01
C LEU A 82 6.44 12.92 -14.82
N GLY A 83 7.59 12.26 -14.91
CA GLY A 83 8.88 12.89 -14.71
C GLY A 83 9.18 13.24 -13.27
N LEU A 84 8.54 12.57 -12.31
CA LEU A 84 8.69 12.86 -10.88
C LEU A 84 9.61 11.85 -10.22
N SER A 85 10.41 12.32 -9.25
CA SER A 85 11.35 11.48 -8.50
C SER A 85 10.66 10.83 -7.31
N VAL A 86 10.95 9.54 -7.09
CA VAL A 86 10.50 8.81 -5.91
C VAL A 86 11.22 9.31 -4.65
N SER A 87 12.52 9.59 -4.76
CA SER A 87 13.39 9.89 -3.62
C SER A 87 13.40 11.34 -3.19
N SER A 88 12.74 12.25 -3.94
CA SER A 88 12.84 13.70 -3.71
C SER A 88 12.10 14.19 -2.47
N VAL A 89 11.13 13.40 -1.96
CA VAL A 89 10.34 13.74 -0.78
C VAL A 89 10.35 12.56 0.17
N PRO A 90 10.66 12.75 1.46
CA PRO A 90 10.75 11.63 2.40
C PRO A 90 9.41 10.97 2.68
N VAL A 91 9.48 9.68 3.02
CA VAL A 91 8.36 8.84 3.44
C VAL A 91 8.69 8.20 4.79
N ALA A 92 7.68 7.73 5.51
CA ALA A 92 7.84 7.19 6.86
C ALA A 92 7.41 5.73 6.95
N LEU A 93 8.04 4.97 7.86
CA LEU A 93 7.82 3.55 8.09
C LEU A 93 6.68 3.26 9.10
N ASP A 94 5.82 4.23 9.40
CA ASP A 94 4.83 4.08 10.46
C ASP A 94 3.92 2.87 10.26
N LEU A 95 3.51 2.61 9.03
CA LEU A 95 2.66 1.48 8.70
C LEU A 95 3.37 0.15 8.99
N TYR A 96 4.59 -0.01 8.50
CA TYR A 96 5.37 -1.23 8.71
C TYR A 96 5.66 -1.46 10.20
N LEU A 97 6.05 -0.42 10.94
CA LEU A 97 6.34 -0.54 12.36
C LEU A 97 5.10 -0.95 13.16
N SER A 98 3.92 -0.48 12.76
CA SER A 98 2.66 -0.91 13.37
C SER A 98 2.40 -2.39 13.13
N PHE A 99 2.70 -2.90 11.94
CA PHE A 99 2.57 -4.32 11.64
C PHE A 99 3.52 -5.17 12.49
N GLU A 100 4.73 -4.69 12.70
CA GLU A 100 5.73 -5.38 13.52
C GLU A 100 5.27 -5.56 14.97
N CYS A 101 4.39 -4.70 15.48
CA CYS A 101 3.86 -4.77 16.83
C CYS A 101 2.72 -5.78 16.99
N CYS A 102 2.23 -6.40 15.93
CA CYS A 102 1.18 -7.41 16.02
C CYS A 102 1.74 -8.71 16.58
N HIS A 103 0.99 -9.37 17.49
CA HIS A 103 1.46 -10.54 18.21
C HIS A 103 0.83 -11.86 17.75
N SER A 104 -0.22 -11.82 16.92
CA SER A 104 -0.92 -13.01 16.45
C SER A 104 -1.38 -12.84 15.01
N ALA A 105 -1.67 -13.96 14.35
CA ALA A 105 -2.25 -13.96 13.02
C ALA A 105 -3.55 -13.16 12.96
N ARG A 106 -4.41 -13.34 13.98
CA ARG A 106 -5.69 -12.62 14.05
C ARG A 106 -5.49 -11.12 14.19
N GLU A 107 -4.62 -10.69 15.12
CA GLU A 107 -4.34 -9.27 15.33
C GLU A 107 -3.78 -8.62 14.07
N PHE A 108 -2.81 -9.26 13.42
CA PHE A 108 -2.23 -8.79 12.17
C PHE A 108 -3.31 -8.68 11.08
N SER A 109 -4.12 -9.72 10.92
CA SER A 109 -5.17 -9.75 9.89
C SER A 109 -6.20 -8.64 10.08
N LEU A 110 -6.64 -8.40 11.32
CA LEU A 110 -7.60 -7.35 11.62
C LEU A 110 -7.00 -5.97 11.38
N TYR A 111 -5.76 -5.77 11.78
CA TYR A 111 -5.06 -4.50 11.55
C TYR A 111 -4.91 -4.23 10.05
N MET A 112 -4.46 -5.22 9.27
CA MET A 112 -4.26 -5.07 7.83
C MET A 112 -5.57 -4.85 7.09
N SER A 113 -6.63 -5.56 7.44
CA SER A 113 -7.94 -5.35 6.83
C SER A 113 -8.43 -3.92 7.03
N SER A 114 -8.25 -3.37 8.21
CA SER A 114 -8.60 -1.99 8.51
C SER A 114 -7.76 -1.01 7.67
N ALA A 115 -6.45 -1.24 7.58
CA ALA A 115 -5.56 -0.38 6.81
C ALA A 115 -5.89 -0.43 5.31
N GLU A 116 -6.15 -1.62 4.77
CA GLU A 116 -6.50 -1.80 3.37
C GLU A 116 -7.86 -1.18 3.04
N GLU A 117 -8.83 -1.27 3.93
CA GLU A 117 -10.13 -0.63 3.73
C GLU A 117 -10.02 0.89 3.69
N ARG A 118 -9.20 1.48 4.55
CA ARG A 118 -8.91 2.91 4.49
C ARG A 118 -8.23 3.29 3.17
N GLY A 119 -7.28 2.48 2.72
CA GLY A 119 -6.60 2.67 1.44
C GLY A 119 -7.55 2.56 0.26
N ARG A 120 -8.48 1.60 0.30
CA ARG A 120 -9.51 1.42 -0.74
C ARG A 120 -10.39 2.66 -0.87
N VAL A 121 -10.89 3.16 0.25
CA VAL A 121 -11.75 4.37 0.28
C VAL A 121 -10.99 5.58 -0.25
N ALA A 122 -9.74 5.77 0.19
CA ALA A 122 -8.90 6.88 -0.28
C ALA A 122 -8.63 6.77 -1.78
N GLY A 123 -8.36 5.57 -2.28
CA GLY A 123 -8.11 5.32 -3.70
C GLY A 123 -9.34 5.63 -4.56
N GLU A 124 -10.53 5.26 -4.11
CA GLU A 124 -11.76 5.61 -4.82
C GLU A 124 -11.94 7.13 -4.91
N ARG A 125 -11.68 7.85 -3.81
CA ARG A 125 -11.78 9.32 -3.81
C ARG A 125 -10.78 9.95 -4.76
N PHE A 126 -9.53 9.48 -4.76
CA PHE A 126 -8.52 9.97 -5.71
C PHE A 126 -8.94 9.70 -7.15
N GLY A 127 -9.44 8.50 -7.43
CA GLY A 127 -9.93 8.16 -8.76
C GLY A 127 -11.01 9.13 -9.23
N GLN A 128 -11.98 9.41 -8.39
CA GLN A 128 -13.06 10.33 -8.73
C GLN A 128 -12.56 11.78 -8.90
N THR A 129 -11.69 12.23 -8.00
CA THR A 129 -11.15 13.60 -8.03
C THR A 129 -10.30 13.83 -9.28
N LEU A 130 -9.52 12.83 -9.70
CA LEU A 130 -8.57 12.96 -10.81
C LEU A 130 -9.15 12.60 -12.18
N LYS A 131 -10.34 12.04 -12.23
CA LYS A 131 -10.93 11.46 -13.45
C LYS A 131 -10.91 12.41 -14.65
N ALA A 132 -11.22 13.68 -14.44
CA ALA A 132 -11.28 14.67 -15.51
C ALA A 132 -9.90 15.23 -15.88
N ARG A 133 -8.98 15.34 -14.92
CA ARG A 133 -7.68 15.99 -15.08
C ARG A 133 -6.58 15.03 -15.49
N ASP A 134 -6.58 13.84 -14.92
CA ASP A 134 -5.57 12.82 -15.16
C ASP A 134 -6.25 11.46 -15.15
N PRO A 135 -6.93 11.10 -16.25
CA PRO A 135 -7.68 9.83 -16.32
C PRO A 135 -6.79 8.61 -16.17
N ARG A 136 -5.51 8.68 -16.58
CA ARG A 136 -4.60 7.56 -16.44
C ARG A 136 -4.28 7.27 -14.96
N THR A 137 -3.95 8.30 -14.17
CA THR A 137 -3.73 8.13 -12.74
C THR A 137 -5.01 7.70 -12.03
N ALA A 138 -6.15 8.29 -12.42
CA ALA A 138 -7.46 7.90 -11.87
C ALA A 138 -7.74 6.43 -12.08
N GLU A 139 -7.45 5.88 -13.26
CA GLU A 139 -7.68 4.47 -13.56
C GLU A 139 -6.78 3.56 -12.72
N ILE A 140 -5.53 3.95 -12.50
CA ILE A 140 -4.62 3.17 -11.63
C ILE A 140 -5.20 3.07 -10.22
N PHE A 141 -5.63 4.18 -9.62
CA PHE A 141 -6.23 4.16 -8.28
C PHE A 141 -7.53 3.38 -8.24
N ALA A 142 -8.37 3.49 -9.28
CA ALA A 142 -9.62 2.74 -9.36
C ALA A 142 -9.36 1.23 -9.43
N GLN A 143 -8.37 0.80 -10.19
CA GLN A 143 -8.01 -0.62 -10.30
C GLN A 143 -7.46 -1.15 -8.98
N ILE A 144 -6.59 -0.39 -8.32
CA ILE A 144 -6.07 -0.75 -7.00
C ILE A 144 -7.23 -0.92 -6.02
N ALA A 145 -8.18 0.03 -5.98
CA ALA A 145 -9.32 -0.05 -5.08
C ALA A 145 -10.16 -1.30 -5.30
N ARG A 146 -10.38 -1.68 -6.56
CA ARG A 146 -11.10 -2.92 -6.90
C ARG A 146 -10.39 -4.15 -6.34
N GLU A 147 -9.08 -4.22 -6.50
CA GLU A 147 -8.28 -5.36 -6.03
C GLU A 147 -8.15 -5.38 -4.51
N GLU A 148 -8.08 -4.22 -3.86
CA GLU A 148 -8.08 -4.14 -2.38
C GLU A 148 -9.37 -4.71 -1.78
N SER A 149 -10.52 -4.57 -2.45
CA SER A 149 -11.77 -5.18 -2.01
C SER A 149 -11.66 -6.71 -1.94
N GLU A 150 -10.93 -7.32 -2.89
CA GLU A 150 -10.69 -8.76 -2.89
C GLU A 150 -9.78 -9.18 -1.73
N HIS A 151 -8.77 -8.37 -1.41
CA HIS A 151 -7.86 -8.65 -0.29
C HIS A 151 -8.61 -8.64 1.04
N VAL A 152 -9.45 -7.62 1.26
CA VAL A 152 -10.26 -7.53 2.48
C VAL A 152 -11.20 -8.74 2.60
N ALA A 153 -11.87 -9.10 1.52
CA ALA A 153 -12.79 -10.23 1.50
C ALA A 153 -12.06 -11.57 1.76
N LEU A 154 -10.87 -11.73 1.19
CA LEU A 154 -10.07 -12.95 1.37
C LEU A 154 -9.73 -13.17 2.84
N VAL A 155 -9.19 -12.16 3.50
CA VAL A 155 -8.77 -12.27 4.90
C VAL A 155 -9.94 -12.52 5.83
N SER A 156 -11.10 -11.90 5.57
CA SER A 156 -12.28 -12.07 6.41
C SER A 156 -12.82 -13.50 6.46
N ARG A 157 -12.47 -14.35 5.48
CA ARG A 157 -12.86 -15.76 5.47
C ARG A 157 -12.21 -16.58 6.57
N PHE A 158 -11.07 -16.17 7.08
CA PHE A 158 -10.30 -16.90 8.06
C PHE A 158 -10.66 -16.55 9.51
N PHE A 159 -11.28 -15.40 9.72
CA PHE A 159 -11.63 -14.90 11.06
C PHE A 159 -13.07 -14.40 11.07
N HIS A 160 -13.89 -15.10 11.83
CA HIS A 160 -15.31 -14.79 12.00
C HIS A 160 -15.58 -14.10 13.31
#